data_e84e2c6474d3c95e9d6d2dcf56f4766d
#
_entry.id   e84e2c6474d3c95e9d6d2dcf56f4766d
#
_cell.length_a   1.000
_cell.length_b   1.000
_cell.length_c   1.000
_cell.angle_alpha   90.00
_cell.angle_beta   90.00
_cell.angle_gamma   90.00
#
_symmetry.space_group_name_H-M   'P 1'
#
loop_
_entity.id
_entity.type
_entity.pdbx_description
1 polymer ?
#
loop_
_entity_poly.entity_id
_entity_poly.type
_entity_poly.pdbx_seq_one_letter_code
_entity_poly.pdbx_strand_id
1 'polypeptide(L)'
;MCSSDLEREVKTHSIVIATGATAKRLHLPREAQYWSNGISACAICDGASPLFSGKEVAVVGGGDSAAEEAVYLTKYGSHVHMLVRRHEMRASKTMQDRVLNNPKITIHWNTQPVDVFGDNGSMTGVRVQDTETGQEKDISVRGMFYAIGHTPNTSLFRGQLELDQVGYIVTKSGSVETSVDGVYAVGDVQDHEFRQAITAAGTGCMGAMLAERWLSAHNLIHEYHQQPASEQPTAEKPEDTEEKVVAQTAETFDIKETRHLGGYALRKLFHESDRIIMVKYISPNCGPCKVLKPMLDKVVDEYNDKIHFVEIDIDQDRDIAENAQVVGTPTVQLFKDKEFLAEFKGIKQKSQYRQAIERYLPTTV
;
A
#
# COMPACT_ATOMS: atom_id res chain seq x y z
N MET A 1 -7.82 -15.07 -10.73
CA MET A 1 -8.59 -15.19 -11.97
C MET A 1 -8.72 -13.79 -12.53
N CYS A 2 -7.96 -13.45 -13.59
CA CYS A 2 -8.22 -12.24 -14.35
C CYS A 2 -9.50 -12.51 -15.12
N SER A 3 -10.53 -11.70 -14.88
CA SER A 3 -11.75 -11.71 -15.65
C SER A 3 -11.41 -11.29 -17.08
N SER A 4 -11.66 -12.16 -18.04
CA SER A 4 -11.51 -11.90 -19.47
C SER A 4 -12.65 -11.07 -20.07
N ASP A 5 -13.40 -10.36 -19.23
CA ASP A 5 -14.65 -9.69 -19.61
C ASP A 5 -14.45 -8.24 -20.10
N LEU A 6 -13.19 -7.80 -20.24
CA LEU A 6 -12.90 -6.51 -20.85
C LEU A 6 -12.60 -6.70 -22.34
N GLU A 7 -13.65 -6.73 -23.16
CA GLU A 7 -13.58 -6.74 -24.64
C GLU A 7 -12.98 -5.44 -25.23
N ARG A 8 -12.02 -4.82 -24.54
CA ARG A 8 -11.40 -3.59 -25.02
C ARG A 8 -9.97 -3.83 -25.42
N GLU A 9 -9.70 -3.83 -26.73
CA GLU A 9 -8.36 -3.83 -27.27
C GLU A 9 -7.76 -2.41 -27.17
N VAL A 10 -6.55 -2.34 -26.60
CA VAL A 10 -5.75 -1.09 -26.56
C VAL A 10 -4.48 -1.33 -27.36
N LYS A 11 -4.29 -0.55 -28.45
CA LYS A 11 -3.07 -0.56 -29.25
C LYS A 11 -2.10 0.48 -28.72
N THR A 12 -0.86 0.07 -28.48
CA THR A 12 0.21 0.96 -28.01
C THR A 12 1.51 0.65 -28.73
N HIS A 13 2.41 1.62 -28.81
CA HIS A 13 3.74 1.47 -29.40
C HIS A 13 4.78 1.03 -28.37
N SER A 14 4.57 1.28 -27.08
CA SER A 14 5.48 0.88 -26.02
C SER A 14 4.68 0.40 -24.79
N ILE A 15 5.27 -0.51 -24.01
CA ILE A 15 4.67 -1.06 -22.80
C ILE A 15 5.70 -1.04 -21.67
N VAL A 16 5.29 -0.54 -20.51
CA VAL A 16 6.05 -0.67 -19.25
C VAL A 16 5.29 -1.63 -18.33
N ILE A 17 5.94 -2.76 -18.00
CA ILE A 17 5.39 -3.82 -17.15
C ILE A 17 5.87 -3.60 -15.72
N ALA A 18 4.93 -3.35 -14.81
CA ALA A 18 5.17 -3.08 -13.40
C ALA A 18 4.23 -3.91 -12.50
N THR A 19 4.01 -5.18 -12.86
CA THR A 19 3.04 -6.06 -12.19
C THR A 19 3.52 -6.61 -10.85
N GLY A 20 4.80 -6.41 -10.51
CA GLY A 20 5.39 -6.77 -9.23
C GLY A 20 5.53 -8.27 -8.99
N ALA A 21 5.70 -8.62 -7.71
CA ALA A 21 5.77 -10.00 -7.23
C ALA A 21 4.92 -10.17 -5.96
N THR A 22 4.38 -11.35 -5.75
CA THR A 22 3.55 -11.68 -4.60
C THR A 22 4.34 -12.50 -3.59
N ALA A 23 4.39 -12.08 -2.34
CA ALA A 23 5.01 -12.86 -1.27
C ALA A 23 4.33 -14.22 -1.13
N LYS A 24 5.11 -15.29 -1.04
CA LYS A 24 4.58 -16.63 -0.81
C LYS A 24 3.99 -16.72 0.58
N ARG A 25 2.85 -17.38 0.69
CA ARG A 25 2.15 -17.63 1.94
C ARG A 25 2.14 -19.11 2.28
N LEU A 26 2.01 -19.41 3.56
CA LEU A 26 1.86 -20.78 4.04
C LEU A 26 0.41 -21.23 4.08
N HIS A 27 -0.54 -20.29 3.96
CA HIS A 27 -1.99 -20.55 4.03
C HIS A 27 -2.40 -21.25 5.33
N LEU A 28 -1.83 -20.81 6.46
CA LEU A 28 -2.19 -21.31 7.78
C LEU A 28 -3.64 -20.93 8.11
N PRO A 29 -4.35 -21.71 8.94
CA PRO A 29 -5.78 -21.51 9.23
C PRO A 29 -6.14 -20.08 9.66
N ARG A 30 -5.31 -19.42 10.46
CA ARG A 30 -5.53 -18.06 10.97
C ARG A 30 -4.58 -17.00 10.39
N GLU A 31 -3.84 -17.34 9.36
CA GLU A 31 -2.85 -16.45 8.73
C GLU A 31 -3.45 -15.09 8.31
N ALA A 32 -4.62 -15.11 7.67
CA ALA A 32 -5.26 -13.91 7.17
C ALA A 32 -5.62 -12.90 8.28
N GLN A 33 -5.90 -13.38 9.49
CA GLN A 33 -6.22 -12.55 10.65
C GLN A 33 -5.02 -11.73 11.11
N TYR A 34 -3.82 -12.29 11.00
CA TYR A 34 -2.58 -11.68 11.51
C TYR A 34 -1.69 -11.11 10.41
N TRP A 35 -2.07 -11.25 9.14
CA TRP A 35 -1.32 -10.67 8.03
C TRP A 35 -1.25 -9.15 8.15
N SER A 36 -0.04 -8.58 8.08
CA SER A 36 0.27 -7.17 8.36
C SER A 36 -0.04 -6.71 9.79
N ASN A 37 -0.40 -7.65 10.69
CA ASN A 37 -0.65 -7.39 12.12
C ASN A 37 -0.06 -8.50 13.00
N GLY A 38 1.21 -8.82 12.78
CA GLY A 38 1.97 -9.90 13.42
C GLY A 38 2.66 -10.80 12.41
N ILE A 39 2.14 -10.97 11.20
CA ILE A 39 2.81 -11.68 10.09
C ILE A 39 3.24 -10.69 9.03
N SER A 40 4.51 -10.76 8.63
CA SER A 40 5.11 -9.96 7.56
C SER A 40 5.94 -10.84 6.61
N ALA A 41 6.21 -10.35 5.41
CA ALA A 41 7.14 -10.97 4.45
C ALA A 41 8.36 -10.06 4.16
N CYS A 42 8.63 -9.06 5.01
CA CYS A 42 9.74 -8.14 4.84
C CYS A 42 10.27 -7.67 6.20
N ALA A 43 11.34 -8.26 6.67
CA ALA A 43 11.96 -7.86 7.95
C ALA A 43 12.53 -6.43 7.90
N ILE A 44 13.09 -6.02 6.76
CA ILE A 44 13.64 -4.64 6.59
C ILE A 44 12.51 -3.60 6.67
N CYS A 45 11.31 -3.93 6.13
CA CYS A 45 10.18 -3.01 6.13
C CYS A 45 9.57 -2.85 7.53
N ASP A 46 9.35 -3.95 8.22
CA ASP A 46 8.48 -4.00 9.40
C ASP A 46 9.23 -4.31 10.70
N GLY A 47 10.45 -4.86 10.65
CA GLY A 47 11.16 -5.35 11.82
C GLY A 47 11.44 -4.29 12.90
N ALA A 48 11.53 -3.02 12.51
CA ALA A 48 11.70 -1.90 13.44
C ALA A 48 10.38 -1.40 14.06
N SER A 49 9.23 -1.99 13.67
CA SER A 49 7.92 -1.59 14.20
C SER A 49 7.85 -1.76 15.73
N PRO A 50 7.19 -0.84 16.45
CA PRO A 50 6.92 -0.99 17.88
C PRO A 50 6.22 -2.31 18.24
N LEU A 51 5.52 -2.93 17.31
CA LEU A 51 4.87 -4.22 17.48
C LEU A 51 5.87 -5.33 17.84
N PHE A 52 7.08 -5.29 17.28
CA PHE A 52 8.11 -6.32 17.42
C PHE A 52 9.28 -5.89 18.33
N SER A 53 9.37 -4.61 18.65
CA SER A 53 10.48 -4.07 19.45
C SER A 53 10.53 -4.69 20.86
N GLY A 54 11.69 -5.27 21.19
CA GLY A 54 11.91 -5.97 22.47
C GLY A 54 11.09 -7.25 22.66
N LYS A 55 10.47 -7.80 21.59
CA LYS A 55 9.66 -9.01 21.64
C LYS A 55 10.37 -10.17 20.95
N GLU A 56 9.97 -11.39 21.30
CA GLU A 56 10.38 -12.59 20.56
C GLU A 56 9.63 -12.67 19.25
N VAL A 57 10.35 -12.99 18.17
CA VAL A 57 9.81 -13.09 16.81
C VAL A 57 10.26 -14.39 16.15
N ALA A 58 9.51 -14.87 15.15
CA ALA A 58 9.87 -16.03 14.37
C ALA A 58 10.25 -15.64 12.94
N VAL A 59 11.18 -16.35 12.31
CA VAL A 59 11.51 -16.27 10.89
C VAL A 59 11.31 -17.65 10.27
N VAL A 60 10.53 -17.72 9.20
CA VAL A 60 10.27 -18.97 8.48
C VAL A 60 11.12 -19.03 7.24
N GLY A 61 12.00 -20.01 7.17
CA GLY A 61 12.89 -20.21 6.02
C GLY A 61 14.24 -20.77 6.42
N GLY A 62 15.03 -21.18 5.43
CA GLY A 62 16.38 -21.74 5.64
C GLY A 62 17.36 -21.37 4.53
N GLY A 63 17.06 -20.37 3.70
CA GLY A 63 17.96 -19.80 2.69
C GLY A 63 18.67 -18.54 3.19
N ASP A 64 19.48 -17.90 2.32
CA ASP A 64 20.23 -16.68 2.65
C ASP A 64 19.29 -15.57 3.13
N SER A 65 18.18 -15.31 2.45
CA SER A 65 17.20 -14.29 2.88
C SER A 65 16.68 -14.54 4.30
N ALA A 66 16.39 -15.79 4.67
CA ALA A 66 15.92 -16.11 6.01
C ALA A 66 17.01 -15.89 7.06
N ALA A 67 18.24 -16.23 6.74
CA ALA A 67 19.39 -16.00 7.62
C ALA A 67 19.70 -14.51 7.80
N GLU A 68 19.64 -13.73 6.71
CA GLU A 68 19.82 -12.27 6.74
C GLU A 68 18.71 -11.59 7.56
N GLU A 69 17.44 -11.95 7.32
CA GLU A 69 16.29 -11.42 8.07
C GLU A 69 16.38 -11.79 9.56
N ALA A 70 16.75 -13.03 9.89
CA ALA A 70 16.93 -13.44 11.28
C ALA A 70 18.03 -12.62 11.99
N VAL A 71 19.18 -12.43 11.35
CA VAL A 71 20.25 -11.58 11.89
C VAL A 71 19.81 -10.13 12.00
N TYR A 72 19.09 -9.60 10.99
CA TYR A 72 18.59 -8.22 11.02
C TYR A 72 17.63 -7.99 12.19
N LEU A 73 16.70 -8.90 12.41
CA LEU A 73 15.69 -8.80 13.47
C LEU A 73 16.27 -8.84 14.89
N THR A 74 17.48 -9.39 15.09
CA THR A 74 18.14 -9.33 16.40
C THR A 74 18.49 -7.93 16.88
N LYS A 75 18.43 -6.93 15.98
CA LYS A 75 18.63 -5.51 16.32
C LYS A 75 17.42 -4.95 17.09
N TYR A 76 16.24 -5.47 16.83
CA TYR A 76 14.97 -4.94 17.34
C TYR A 76 14.28 -5.90 18.32
N GLY A 77 14.20 -7.18 17.97
CA GLY A 77 13.64 -8.22 18.81
C GLY A 77 14.53 -8.58 19.98
N SER A 78 13.93 -9.09 21.05
CA SER A 78 14.64 -9.67 22.18
C SER A 78 15.28 -11.01 21.82
N HIS A 79 14.58 -11.83 21.03
CA HIS A 79 15.02 -13.13 20.54
C HIS A 79 14.37 -13.47 19.21
N VAL A 80 15.06 -14.27 18.37
CA VAL A 80 14.60 -14.72 17.06
C VAL A 80 14.56 -16.24 16.99
N HIS A 81 13.38 -16.80 16.71
CA HIS A 81 13.18 -18.23 16.48
C HIS A 81 13.19 -18.48 14.96
N MET A 82 14.25 -19.10 14.45
CA MET A 82 14.35 -19.45 13.04
C MET A 82 13.75 -20.85 12.80
N LEU A 83 12.68 -20.94 12.02
CA LEU A 83 11.95 -22.18 11.73
C LEU A 83 12.44 -22.77 10.42
N VAL A 84 13.23 -23.82 10.48
CA VAL A 84 13.84 -24.47 9.31
C VAL A 84 13.18 -25.83 9.11
N ARG A 85 12.48 -25.98 7.98
CA ARG A 85 11.70 -27.21 7.66
C ARG A 85 12.56 -28.47 7.50
N ARG A 86 13.86 -28.32 7.26
CA ARG A 86 14.82 -29.41 7.05
C ARG A 86 15.80 -29.49 8.21
N HIS A 87 16.62 -30.55 8.23
CA HIS A 87 17.71 -30.71 9.19
C HIS A 87 18.93 -29.80 8.92
N GLU A 88 18.90 -29.06 7.80
CA GLU A 88 19.97 -28.16 7.39
C GLU A 88 19.42 -26.89 6.70
N MET A 89 20.19 -25.81 6.76
CA MET A 89 19.97 -24.60 5.98
C MET A 89 20.54 -24.73 4.57
N ARG A 90 19.91 -24.06 3.61
CA ARG A 90 20.44 -23.87 2.25
C ARG A 90 21.19 -22.56 2.08
N ALA A 91 21.27 -21.76 3.14
CA ALA A 91 22.01 -20.50 3.17
C ALA A 91 23.51 -20.73 2.89
N SER A 92 24.20 -19.74 2.40
CA SER A 92 25.65 -19.73 2.24
C SER A 92 26.34 -19.99 3.57
N LYS A 93 27.53 -20.61 3.53
CA LYS A 93 28.29 -20.95 4.76
C LYS A 93 28.49 -19.75 5.66
N THR A 94 28.82 -18.61 5.07
CA THR A 94 28.98 -17.34 5.81
C THR A 94 27.71 -16.94 6.56
N MET A 95 26.53 -17.10 5.95
CA MET A 95 25.27 -16.75 6.60
C MET A 95 24.89 -17.79 7.66
N GLN A 96 25.15 -19.07 7.41
CA GLN A 96 25.00 -20.11 8.43
C GLN A 96 25.83 -19.81 9.68
N ASP A 97 27.10 -19.46 9.52
CA ASP A 97 28.00 -19.16 10.64
C ASP A 97 27.51 -17.90 11.41
N ARG A 98 26.98 -16.89 10.72
CA ARG A 98 26.40 -15.70 11.37
C ARG A 98 25.18 -16.03 12.22
N VAL A 99 24.32 -16.93 11.76
CA VAL A 99 23.12 -17.36 12.48
C VAL A 99 23.51 -18.25 13.65
N LEU A 100 24.36 -19.27 13.43
CA LEU A 100 24.76 -20.26 14.45
C LEU A 100 25.51 -19.62 15.61
N ASN A 101 26.30 -18.59 15.36
CA ASN A 101 27.08 -17.89 16.38
C ASN A 101 26.32 -16.72 17.03
N ASN A 102 25.08 -16.47 16.67
CA ASN A 102 24.30 -15.36 17.25
C ASN A 102 23.51 -15.80 18.48
N PRO A 103 23.85 -15.30 19.70
CA PRO A 103 23.20 -15.73 20.94
C PRO A 103 21.71 -15.36 21.03
N LYS A 104 21.24 -14.46 20.17
CA LYS A 104 19.82 -14.07 20.09
C LYS A 104 19.02 -14.90 19.08
N ILE A 105 19.61 -15.91 18.45
CA ILE A 105 18.92 -16.75 17.47
C ILE A 105 18.85 -18.18 17.98
N THR A 106 17.67 -18.75 18.01
CA THR A 106 17.46 -20.19 18.19
C THR A 106 16.93 -20.80 16.90
N ILE A 107 17.62 -21.81 16.39
CA ILE A 107 17.20 -22.54 15.19
C ILE A 107 16.37 -23.75 15.61
N HIS A 108 15.17 -23.85 15.08
CA HIS A 108 14.31 -25.02 15.17
C HIS A 108 14.42 -25.82 13.88
N TRP A 109 15.19 -26.89 13.90
CA TRP A 109 15.35 -27.79 12.78
C TRP A 109 14.13 -28.68 12.59
N ASN A 110 13.93 -29.20 11.38
CA ASN A 110 12.79 -30.08 11.02
C ASN A 110 11.46 -29.49 11.48
N THR A 111 11.32 -28.16 11.48
CA THR A 111 10.19 -27.47 12.09
C THR A 111 9.47 -26.58 11.08
N GLN A 112 8.16 -26.76 10.97
CA GLN A 112 7.29 -25.93 10.13
C GLN A 112 6.13 -25.35 10.96
N PRO A 113 5.69 -24.11 10.69
CA PRO A 113 4.48 -23.59 11.29
C PRO A 113 3.26 -24.29 10.71
N VAL A 114 2.28 -24.59 11.56
CA VAL A 114 1.00 -25.20 11.18
C VAL A 114 -0.20 -24.35 11.54
N ASP A 115 -0.06 -23.43 12.51
CA ASP A 115 -1.09 -22.46 12.86
C ASP A 115 -0.46 -21.26 13.57
N VAL A 116 -1.22 -20.17 13.66
CA VAL A 116 -0.89 -18.98 14.43
C VAL A 116 -2.05 -18.64 15.35
N PHE A 117 -1.75 -18.07 16.52
CA PHE A 117 -2.77 -17.72 17.49
C PHE A 117 -2.45 -16.40 18.18
N GLY A 118 -3.46 -15.84 18.80
CA GLY A 118 -3.34 -14.58 19.53
C GLY A 118 -4.64 -14.17 20.19
N ASP A 119 -4.59 -13.03 20.83
CA ASP A 119 -5.70 -12.41 21.53
C ASP A 119 -5.88 -10.94 21.10
N ASN A 120 -7.10 -10.43 21.24
CA ASN A 120 -7.43 -9.02 20.96
C ASN A 120 -6.84 -8.49 19.62
N GLY A 121 -6.78 -9.35 18.59
CA GLY A 121 -6.25 -8.99 17.27
C GLY A 121 -4.72 -8.97 17.17
N SER A 122 -3.99 -9.28 18.23
CA SER A 122 -2.52 -9.35 18.24
C SER A 122 -2.04 -10.80 18.26
N MET A 123 -1.04 -11.12 17.43
CA MET A 123 -0.38 -12.43 17.44
C MET A 123 0.38 -12.62 18.76
N THR A 124 0.19 -13.76 19.42
CA THR A 124 0.89 -14.12 20.68
C THR A 124 1.70 -15.40 20.55
N GLY A 125 1.56 -16.15 19.47
CA GLY A 125 2.36 -17.35 19.26
C GLY A 125 2.11 -18.02 17.90
N VAL A 126 2.96 -18.99 17.64
CA VAL A 126 2.90 -19.88 16.48
C VAL A 126 2.91 -21.33 16.97
N ARG A 127 2.00 -22.14 16.44
CA ARG A 127 2.04 -23.59 16.56
C ARG A 127 2.92 -24.15 15.48
N VAL A 128 3.90 -24.91 15.87
CA VAL A 128 4.85 -25.55 14.97
C VAL A 128 4.76 -27.07 15.09
N GLN A 129 5.08 -27.72 13.99
CA GLN A 129 5.13 -29.19 13.90
C GLN A 129 6.53 -29.63 13.49
N ASP A 130 7.04 -30.64 14.18
CA ASP A 130 8.22 -31.35 13.74
C ASP A 130 7.90 -32.21 12.51
N THR A 131 8.66 -32.02 11.44
CA THR A 131 8.38 -32.65 10.13
C THR A 131 8.71 -34.14 10.06
N GLU A 132 9.48 -34.67 11.02
CA GLU A 132 9.86 -36.07 11.09
C GLU A 132 8.94 -36.86 12.03
N THR A 133 8.65 -36.28 13.20
CA THR A 133 7.87 -36.97 14.25
C THR A 133 6.39 -36.62 14.22
N GLY A 134 6.01 -35.51 13.56
CA GLY A 134 4.66 -34.98 13.59
C GLY A 134 4.25 -34.33 14.92
N GLN A 135 5.14 -34.24 15.89
CA GLN A 135 4.83 -33.64 17.18
C GLN A 135 4.63 -32.12 17.04
N GLU A 136 3.62 -31.61 17.70
CA GLU A 136 3.32 -30.18 17.72
C GLU A 136 3.75 -29.55 19.04
N LYS A 137 4.19 -28.29 18.96
CA LYS A 137 4.45 -27.43 20.12
C LYS A 137 4.12 -25.99 19.80
N ASP A 138 3.81 -25.23 20.83
CA ASP A 138 3.59 -23.80 20.72
C ASP A 138 4.88 -23.02 21.05
N ILE A 139 5.18 -21.97 20.27
CA ILE A 139 6.27 -21.03 20.52
C ILE A 139 5.63 -19.65 20.71
N SER A 140 5.90 -19.03 21.86
CA SER A 140 5.42 -17.68 22.14
C SER A 140 6.23 -16.65 21.37
N VAL A 141 5.60 -15.97 20.40
CA VAL A 141 6.21 -14.91 19.59
C VAL A 141 5.19 -13.84 19.29
N ARG A 142 5.62 -12.59 19.19
CA ARG A 142 4.75 -11.47 18.85
C ARG A 142 4.70 -11.16 17.36
N GLY A 143 5.53 -11.86 16.57
CA GLY A 143 5.55 -11.71 15.11
C GLY A 143 6.21 -12.87 14.42
N MET A 144 5.86 -13.06 13.15
CA MET A 144 6.43 -14.08 12.27
C MET A 144 6.73 -13.50 10.90
N PHE A 145 7.96 -13.68 10.43
CA PHE A 145 8.44 -13.17 9.15
C PHE A 145 8.60 -14.33 8.14
N TYR A 146 7.98 -14.19 6.98
CA TYR A 146 8.04 -15.19 5.93
C TYR A 146 9.19 -14.90 4.97
N ALA A 147 10.32 -15.55 5.17
CA ALA A 147 11.48 -15.53 4.28
C ALA A 147 11.51 -16.76 3.35
N ILE A 148 10.36 -17.06 2.72
CA ILE A 148 10.14 -18.22 1.84
C ILE A 148 10.07 -17.85 0.36
N GLY A 149 10.38 -16.58 0.04
CA GLY A 149 10.46 -16.04 -1.30
C GLY A 149 9.14 -15.49 -1.84
N HIS A 150 9.21 -15.07 -3.10
CA HIS A 150 8.11 -14.43 -3.83
C HIS A 150 7.79 -15.20 -5.10
N THR A 151 6.66 -14.89 -5.71
CA THR A 151 6.27 -15.36 -7.04
C THR A 151 6.04 -14.12 -7.89
N PRO A 152 6.80 -13.92 -8.99
CA PRO A 152 6.60 -12.78 -9.88
C PRO A 152 5.24 -12.89 -10.59
N ASN A 153 4.60 -11.75 -10.79
CA ASN A 153 3.27 -11.68 -11.41
C ASN A 153 3.41 -11.64 -12.96
N THR A 154 3.88 -12.73 -13.54
CA THR A 154 4.28 -12.87 -14.96
C THR A 154 3.41 -13.81 -15.77
N SER A 155 2.33 -14.34 -15.21
CA SER A 155 1.47 -15.33 -15.89
C SER A 155 0.94 -14.83 -17.25
N LEU A 156 0.67 -13.53 -17.37
CA LEU A 156 0.19 -12.89 -18.61
C LEU A 156 1.25 -12.83 -19.72
N PHE A 157 2.54 -12.94 -19.39
CA PHE A 157 3.64 -12.72 -20.32
C PHE A 157 4.31 -14.00 -20.77
N ARG A 158 3.84 -15.16 -20.30
CA ARG A 158 4.38 -16.47 -20.69
C ARG A 158 4.27 -16.68 -22.20
N GLY A 159 5.39 -17.05 -22.82
CA GLY A 159 5.47 -17.25 -24.26
C GLY A 159 5.55 -15.96 -25.09
N GLN A 160 5.49 -14.79 -24.46
CA GLN A 160 5.62 -13.49 -25.10
C GLN A 160 6.94 -12.79 -24.74
N LEU A 161 7.42 -12.99 -23.53
CA LEU A 161 8.71 -12.47 -23.04
C LEU A 161 9.59 -13.59 -22.52
N GLU A 162 10.89 -13.33 -22.49
CA GLU A 162 11.86 -14.21 -21.87
C GLU A 162 11.72 -14.13 -20.34
N LEU A 163 11.54 -15.30 -19.71
CA LEU A 163 11.47 -15.44 -18.26
C LEU A 163 12.63 -16.31 -17.77
N ASP A 164 13.14 -16.00 -16.58
CA ASP A 164 14.14 -16.84 -15.93
C ASP A 164 13.53 -18.15 -15.38
N GLN A 165 14.35 -19.00 -14.78
CA GLN A 165 13.94 -20.30 -14.23
C GLN A 165 12.93 -20.19 -13.09
N VAL A 166 12.86 -19.04 -12.43
CA VAL A 166 11.95 -18.75 -11.31
C VAL A 166 10.68 -18.05 -11.78
N GLY A 167 10.71 -17.50 -13.01
CA GLY A 167 9.59 -16.86 -13.67
C GLY A 167 9.63 -15.33 -13.69
N TYR A 168 10.74 -14.69 -13.28
CA TYR A 168 10.95 -13.25 -13.43
C TYR A 168 11.20 -12.88 -14.88
N ILE A 169 10.80 -11.67 -15.28
CA ILE A 169 11.10 -11.17 -16.63
C ILE A 169 12.60 -10.89 -16.73
N VAL A 170 13.25 -11.49 -17.73
CA VAL A 170 14.68 -11.23 -18.01
C VAL A 170 14.81 -9.85 -18.66
N THR A 171 15.71 -9.03 -18.11
CA THR A 171 16.08 -7.73 -18.66
C THR A 171 17.52 -7.70 -19.09
N LYS A 172 17.88 -6.80 -20.01
CA LYS A 172 19.28 -6.57 -20.38
C LYS A 172 20.09 -6.10 -19.17
N SER A 173 21.32 -6.55 -19.08
CA SER A 173 22.21 -6.17 -17.95
C SER A 173 22.32 -4.63 -17.81
N GLY A 174 22.05 -4.12 -16.61
CA GLY A 174 22.07 -2.68 -16.30
C GLY A 174 20.94 -1.87 -16.92
N SER A 175 19.91 -2.53 -17.45
CA SER A 175 18.74 -1.90 -18.08
C SER A 175 17.46 -2.57 -17.61
N VAL A 176 16.32 -2.00 -18.01
CA VAL A 176 14.98 -2.57 -17.82
C VAL A 176 14.32 -2.98 -19.14
N GLU A 177 15.09 -3.03 -20.21
CA GLU A 177 14.67 -3.51 -21.52
C GLU A 177 14.48 -5.02 -21.50
N THR A 178 13.37 -5.49 -22.06
CA THR A 178 13.06 -6.93 -22.16
C THR A 178 13.60 -7.54 -23.44
N SER A 179 13.25 -8.80 -23.71
CA SER A 179 13.53 -9.50 -24.99
C SER A 179 12.79 -8.92 -26.19
N VAL A 180 11.76 -8.07 -25.97
CA VAL A 180 10.95 -7.43 -27.01
C VAL A 180 11.23 -5.94 -27.03
N ASP A 181 11.55 -5.42 -28.20
CA ASP A 181 11.86 -4.00 -28.38
C ASP A 181 10.65 -3.11 -28.08
N GLY A 182 10.87 -1.97 -27.40
CA GLY A 182 9.80 -1.09 -26.91
C GLY A 182 9.01 -1.62 -25.69
N VAL A 183 9.41 -2.77 -25.13
CA VAL A 183 8.78 -3.35 -23.93
C VAL A 183 9.79 -3.38 -22.77
N TYR A 184 9.39 -2.83 -21.64
CA TYR A 184 10.21 -2.64 -20.44
C TYR A 184 9.60 -3.35 -19.24
N ALA A 185 10.43 -3.94 -18.38
CA ALA A 185 10.01 -4.55 -17.12
C ALA A 185 10.67 -3.84 -15.94
N VAL A 186 9.87 -3.39 -14.97
CA VAL A 186 10.35 -2.55 -13.87
C VAL A 186 9.79 -3.03 -12.52
N GLY A 187 10.51 -2.73 -11.45
CA GLY A 187 10.15 -3.16 -10.09
C GLY A 187 10.31 -4.66 -9.88
N ASP A 188 9.57 -5.19 -8.93
CA ASP A 188 9.73 -6.57 -8.44
C ASP A 188 9.41 -7.65 -9.49
N VAL A 189 8.79 -7.32 -10.61
CA VAL A 189 8.52 -8.29 -11.69
C VAL A 189 9.79 -8.77 -12.39
N GLN A 190 10.90 -8.00 -12.29
CA GLN A 190 12.22 -8.31 -12.81
C GLN A 190 13.30 -8.33 -11.73
N ASP A 191 13.07 -7.66 -10.58
CA ASP A 191 14.02 -7.60 -9.47
C ASP A 191 13.76 -8.75 -8.50
N HIS A 192 14.56 -9.81 -8.59
CA HIS A 192 14.50 -10.94 -7.68
C HIS A 192 15.40 -10.79 -6.45
N GLU A 193 16.21 -9.72 -6.36
CA GLU A 193 17.22 -9.53 -5.33
C GLU A 193 16.76 -8.58 -4.23
N PHE A 194 16.39 -7.34 -4.57
CA PHE A 194 16.12 -6.29 -3.58
C PHE A 194 14.64 -6.22 -3.19
N ARG A 195 13.74 -6.15 -4.15
CA ARG A 195 12.27 -6.04 -3.93
C ARG A 195 11.89 -4.97 -2.92
N GLN A 196 12.46 -3.76 -3.11
CA GLN A 196 12.22 -2.61 -2.26
C GLN A 196 11.52 -1.49 -3.03
N ALA A 197 10.71 -0.69 -2.32
CA ALA A 197 9.96 0.42 -2.93
C ALA A 197 10.89 1.40 -3.66
N ILE A 198 12.07 1.68 -3.12
CA ILE A 198 13.03 2.61 -3.72
C ILE A 198 13.66 2.04 -5.00
N THR A 199 13.99 0.74 -5.02
CA THR A 199 14.52 0.09 -6.22
C THR A 199 13.46 -0.03 -7.31
N ALA A 200 12.22 -0.33 -6.93
CA ALA A 200 11.08 -0.35 -7.85
C ALA A 200 10.82 1.03 -8.46
N ALA A 201 10.86 2.11 -7.65
CA ALA A 201 10.72 3.48 -8.14
C ALA A 201 11.85 3.87 -9.08
N GLY A 202 13.11 3.49 -8.77
CA GLY A 202 14.28 3.74 -9.59
C GLY A 202 14.19 3.06 -10.95
N THR A 203 13.86 1.77 -10.98
CA THR A 203 13.67 1.03 -12.25
C THR A 203 12.43 1.53 -13.01
N GLY A 204 11.37 1.98 -12.31
CA GLY A 204 10.22 2.64 -12.90
C GLY A 204 10.59 3.92 -13.66
N CYS A 205 11.44 4.75 -13.06
CA CYS A 205 11.99 5.93 -13.71
C CYS A 205 12.82 5.55 -14.95
N MET A 206 13.69 4.53 -14.85
CA MET A 206 14.46 4.03 -15.99
C MET A 206 13.54 3.58 -17.14
N GLY A 207 12.49 2.83 -16.84
CA GLY A 207 11.54 2.35 -17.84
C GLY A 207 10.81 3.48 -18.56
N ALA A 208 10.36 4.49 -17.81
CA ALA A 208 9.71 5.66 -18.38
C ALA A 208 10.63 6.45 -19.34
N MET A 209 11.88 6.68 -18.91
CA MET A 209 12.86 7.38 -19.72
C MET A 209 13.25 6.61 -20.98
N LEU A 210 13.39 5.28 -20.89
CA LEU A 210 13.74 4.45 -22.04
C LEU A 210 12.58 4.33 -23.02
N ALA A 211 11.33 4.22 -22.53
CA ALA A 211 10.14 4.24 -23.36
C ALA A 211 10.01 5.56 -24.13
N GLU A 212 10.22 6.68 -23.46
CA GLU A 212 10.19 8.01 -24.10
C GLU A 212 11.27 8.15 -25.20
N ARG A 213 12.51 7.76 -24.89
CA ARG A 213 13.61 7.80 -25.87
C ARG A 213 13.35 6.90 -27.08
N TRP A 214 12.82 5.70 -26.82
CA TRP A 214 12.46 4.75 -27.89
C TRP A 214 11.36 5.32 -28.80
N LEU A 215 10.30 5.86 -28.22
CA LEU A 215 9.21 6.50 -28.95
C LEU A 215 9.72 7.69 -29.78
N SER A 216 10.61 8.52 -29.20
CA SER A 216 11.23 9.66 -29.89
C SER A 216 12.07 9.20 -31.08
N ALA A 217 12.91 8.20 -30.90
CA ALA A 217 13.77 7.66 -31.97
C ALA A 217 12.97 7.08 -33.15
N HIS A 218 11.74 6.61 -32.90
CA HIS A 218 10.85 6.05 -33.91
C HIS A 218 9.82 7.07 -34.45
N ASN A 219 9.92 8.36 -34.09
CA ASN A 219 8.95 9.41 -34.42
C ASN A 219 7.50 9.09 -34.02
N LEU A 220 7.33 8.45 -32.85
CA LEU A 220 6.03 8.00 -32.31
C LEU A 220 5.57 8.85 -31.13
N ILE A 221 6.33 9.89 -30.75
CA ILE A 221 5.92 10.83 -29.70
C ILE A 221 4.83 11.74 -30.25
N HIS A 222 3.68 11.70 -29.62
CA HIS A 222 2.68 12.76 -29.73
C HIS A 222 2.77 13.62 -28.47
N GLU A 223 3.36 14.81 -28.58
CA GLU A 223 3.32 15.77 -27.49
C GLU A 223 1.88 16.23 -27.29
N TYR A 224 1.26 15.75 -26.22
CA TYR A 224 0.04 16.37 -25.72
C TYR A 224 0.44 17.68 -25.03
N HIS A 225 0.52 18.75 -25.80
CA HIS A 225 0.48 20.07 -25.20
C HIS A 225 -0.88 20.18 -24.52
N GLN A 226 -0.90 20.25 -23.18
CA GLN A 226 -2.08 20.76 -22.50
C GLN A 226 -2.31 22.18 -23.04
N GLN A 227 -3.22 22.31 -23.98
CA GLN A 227 -3.68 23.62 -24.37
C GLN A 227 -4.24 24.28 -23.09
N PRO A 228 -3.88 25.55 -22.83
CA PRO A 228 -4.58 26.30 -21.80
C PRO A 228 -6.07 26.21 -22.11
N ALA A 229 -6.89 26.03 -21.09
CA ALA A 229 -8.31 25.69 -21.18
C ALA A 229 -9.18 26.78 -21.85
N SER A 230 -8.84 27.19 -23.07
CA SER A 230 -9.65 28.02 -23.95
C SER A 230 -9.47 27.49 -25.35
N GLU A 231 -10.53 26.89 -25.91
CA GLU A 231 -10.73 26.41 -27.28
C GLU A 231 -10.57 24.90 -27.46
N GLN A 232 -11.60 24.13 -27.10
CA GLN A 232 -11.88 22.84 -27.72
C GLN A 232 -13.20 22.92 -28.51
N PRO A 233 -13.26 22.52 -29.79
CA PRO A 233 -14.51 22.27 -30.46
C PRO A 233 -15.13 20.99 -29.88
N THR A 234 -16.37 21.08 -29.50
CA THR A 234 -17.21 20.04 -28.93
C THR A 234 -17.35 18.84 -29.87
N ALA A 235 -16.75 17.70 -29.54
CA ALA A 235 -17.22 16.40 -29.97
C ALA A 235 -18.04 15.82 -28.81
N GLU A 236 -19.29 15.56 -29.07
CA GLU A 236 -20.27 15.04 -28.11
C GLU A 236 -19.77 13.73 -27.46
N LYS A 237 -19.46 13.79 -26.17
CA LYS A 237 -19.37 12.65 -25.28
C LYS A 237 -20.52 12.76 -24.28
N PRO A 238 -21.05 11.63 -23.79
CA PRO A 238 -22.11 11.70 -22.79
C PRO A 238 -21.63 12.49 -21.56
N GLU A 239 -22.48 13.39 -21.13
CA GLU A 239 -22.27 14.35 -20.05
C GLU A 239 -21.98 13.62 -18.73
N ASP A 240 -20.69 13.58 -18.34
CA ASP A 240 -20.33 13.67 -16.93
C ASP A 240 -20.07 15.16 -16.68
N THR A 241 -21.06 15.84 -16.19
CA THR A 241 -21.01 17.23 -15.75
C THR A 241 -20.05 17.34 -14.56
N GLU A 242 -18.74 17.56 -14.83
CA GLU A 242 -17.90 18.22 -13.82
C GLU A 242 -18.30 19.69 -13.81
N GLU A 243 -19.33 20.02 -13.04
CA GLU A 243 -19.60 21.39 -12.64
C GLU A 243 -18.30 21.95 -12.05
N LYS A 244 -17.82 23.08 -12.56
CA LYS A 244 -16.83 23.91 -11.90
C LYS A 244 -17.46 24.34 -10.57
N VAL A 245 -17.13 23.60 -9.51
CA VAL A 245 -17.68 23.84 -8.19
C VAL A 245 -16.99 25.10 -7.66
N VAL A 246 -17.69 26.20 -7.73
CA VAL A 246 -17.25 27.49 -7.18
C VAL A 246 -17.44 27.44 -5.66
N ALA A 247 -16.45 27.93 -4.90
CA ALA A 247 -16.54 28.02 -3.44
C ALA A 247 -17.85 28.72 -3.03
N GLN A 248 -18.54 28.15 -2.05
CA GLN A 248 -19.81 28.68 -1.59
C GLN A 248 -19.67 30.08 -0.97
N THR A 249 -20.63 30.94 -1.26
CA THR A 249 -20.74 32.29 -0.73
C THR A 249 -21.94 32.38 0.21
N ALA A 250 -22.17 33.56 0.81
CA ALA A 250 -23.32 33.80 1.68
C ALA A 250 -24.67 33.56 0.96
N GLU A 251 -24.71 33.69 -0.36
CA GLU A 251 -25.93 33.53 -1.16
C GLU A 251 -26.19 32.08 -1.59
N THR A 252 -25.14 31.24 -1.64
CA THR A 252 -25.21 29.87 -2.14
C THR A 252 -25.05 28.80 -1.05
N PHE A 253 -24.80 29.21 0.21
CA PHE A 253 -24.64 28.28 1.33
C PHE A 253 -25.97 27.89 1.94
N ASP A 254 -26.24 26.57 2.01
CA ASP A 254 -27.35 25.98 2.75
C ASP A 254 -26.86 24.96 3.77
N ILE A 255 -27.05 25.22 5.05
CA ILE A 255 -26.64 24.35 6.16
C ILE A 255 -27.32 22.98 6.14
N LYS A 256 -28.41 22.81 5.40
CA LYS A 256 -29.10 21.52 5.27
C LYS A 256 -28.37 20.55 4.35
N GLU A 257 -27.57 21.06 3.43
CA GLU A 257 -26.81 20.22 2.53
C GLU A 257 -25.72 19.44 3.28
N THR A 258 -25.36 18.29 2.74
CA THR A 258 -24.26 17.46 3.27
C THR A 258 -22.91 17.87 2.72
N ARG A 259 -22.85 18.32 1.46
CA ARG A 259 -21.60 18.62 0.74
C ARG A 259 -21.41 20.12 0.56
N HIS A 260 -20.22 20.59 0.92
CA HIS A 260 -19.86 22.00 0.92
C HIS A 260 -18.47 22.23 0.33
N LEU A 261 -18.18 23.47 -0.05
CA LEU A 261 -16.96 23.90 -0.67
C LEU A 261 -16.47 25.23 -0.15
N GLY A 262 -15.17 25.27 0.16
CA GLY A 262 -14.45 26.51 0.50
C GLY A 262 -14.59 26.95 1.94
N GLY A 263 -13.75 27.93 2.28
CA GLY A 263 -13.57 28.39 3.65
C GLY A 263 -14.78 29.08 4.26
N TYR A 264 -15.63 29.72 3.43
CA TYR A 264 -16.86 30.34 3.95
C TYR A 264 -17.79 29.27 4.56
N ALA A 265 -18.05 28.19 3.83
CA ALA A 265 -18.90 27.10 4.30
C ALA A 265 -18.33 26.44 5.58
N LEU A 266 -17.01 26.18 5.60
CA LEU A 266 -16.37 25.61 6.78
C LEU A 266 -16.54 26.48 8.02
N ARG A 267 -16.28 27.80 7.92
CA ARG A 267 -16.43 28.73 9.05
C ARG A 267 -17.88 28.76 9.57
N LYS A 268 -18.87 28.78 8.66
CA LYS A 268 -20.28 28.74 9.03
C LYS A 268 -20.64 27.45 9.77
N LEU A 269 -20.32 26.30 9.19
CA LEU A 269 -20.59 24.99 9.80
C LEU A 269 -19.89 24.83 11.15
N PHE A 270 -18.66 25.27 11.28
CA PHE A 270 -17.89 25.20 12.52
C PHE A 270 -18.55 25.94 13.67
N HIS A 271 -19.30 27.03 13.39
CA HIS A 271 -19.96 27.83 14.40
C HIS A 271 -21.45 27.47 14.62
N GLU A 272 -22.12 26.94 13.62
CA GLU A 272 -23.59 26.84 13.59
C GLU A 272 -24.09 25.37 13.54
N SER A 273 -23.25 24.39 13.18
CA SER A 273 -23.69 23.01 13.06
C SER A 273 -23.37 22.18 14.32
N ASP A 274 -24.28 21.26 14.65
CA ASP A 274 -24.16 20.23 15.67
C ASP A 274 -23.74 18.86 15.09
N ARG A 275 -23.66 18.75 13.74
CA ARG A 275 -23.21 17.55 13.06
C ARG A 275 -21.69 17.44 13.07
N ILE A 276 -21.19 16.22 12.81
CA ILE A 276 -19.76 16.01 12.55
C ILE A 276 -19.39 16.70 11.23
N ILE A 277 -18.33 17.48 11.23
CA ILE A 277 -17.78 18.13 10.04
C ILE A 277 -16.53 17.36 9.60
N MET A 278 -16.59 16.74 8.43
CA MET A 278 -15.47 16.11 7.78
C MET A 278 -14.86 17.07 6.76
N VAL A 279 -13.66 17.54 7.01
CA VAL A 279 -12.94 18.48 6.14
C VAL A 279 -11.86 17.73 5.37
N LYS A 280 -11.92 17.78 4.04
CA LYS A 280 -10.91 17.25 3.15
C LYS A 280 -10.09 18.39 2.55
N TYR A 281 -8.81 18.41 2.84
CA TYR A 281 -7.86 19.36 2.27
C TYR A 281 -7.26 18.80 0.99
N ILE A 282 -7.35 19.58 -0.09
CA ILE A 282 -6.87 19.24 -1.42
C ILE A 282 -5.97 20.33 -1.99
N SER A 283 -5.22 20.02 -3.05
CA SER A 283 -4.58 21.00 -3.92
C SER A 283 -4.82 20.63 -5.40
N PRO A 284 -4.74 21.59 -6.33
CA PRO A 284 -5.08 21.37 -7.75
C PRO A 284 -4.30 20.23 -8.41
N ASN A 285 -3.05 20.02 -8.03
CA ASN A 285 -2.16 19.01 -8.61
C ASN A 285 -2.02 17.73 -7.77
N CYS A 286 -2.93 17.50 -6.83
CA CYS A 286 -2.87 16.35 -5.92
C CYS A 286 -3.39 15.06 -6.57
N GLY A 287 -2.51 14.25 -7.14
CA GLY A 287 -2.84 12.92 -7.67
C GLY A 287 -3.51 12.00 -6.65
N PRO A 288 -2.95 11.84 -5.43
CA PRO A 288 -3.59 11.03 -4.37
C PRO A 288 -4.98 11.52 -3.96
N CYS A 289 -5.30 12.82 -4.10
CA CYS A 289 -6.64 13.33 -3.80
C CYS A 289 -7.70 12.80 -4.76
N LYS A 290 -7.33 12.60 -6.04
CA LYS A 290 -8.22 12.00 -7.07
C LYS A 290 -8.52 10.54 -6.74
N VAL A 291 -7.55 9.80 -6.21
CA VAL A 291 -7.73 8.40 -5.78
C VAL A 291 -8.60 8.31 -4.52
N LEU A 292 -8.45 9.26 -3.60
CA LEU A 292 -9.21 9.30 -2.35
C LEU A 292 -10.69 9.67 -2.58
N LYS A 293 -10.98 10.53 -3.55
CA LYS A 293 -12.33 11.08 -3.80
C LYS A 293 -13.43 10.01 -3.89
N PRO A 294 -13.38 9.01 -4.80
CA PRO A 294 -14.47 8.05 -4.95
C PRO A 294 -14.68 7.16 -3.71
N MET A 295 -13.66 6.99 -2.90
CA MET A 295 -13.75 6.22 -1.66
C MET A 295 -14.42 7.05 -0.54
N LEU A 296 -14.03 8.32 -0.41
CA LEU A 296 -14.63 9.24 0.56
C LEU A 296 -16.06 9.57 0.20
N ASP A 297 -16.38 9.75 -1.08
CA ASP A 297 -17.75 9.97 -1.54
C ASP A 297 -18.68 8.87 -1.06
N LYS A 298 -18.29 7.60 -1.17
CA LYS A 298 -19.05 6.45 -0.65
C LYS A 298 -19.23 6.50 0.87
N VAL A 299 -18.24 7.01 1.61
CA VAL A 299 -18.38 7.18 3.08
C VAL A 299 -19.37 8.31 3.38
N VAL A 300 -19.23 9.44 2.71
CA VAL A 300 -20.12 10.59 2.91
C VAL A 300 -21.59 10.22 2.60
N ASP A 301 -21.82 9.48 1.52
CA ASP A 301 -23.17 9.04 1.14
C ASP A 301 -23.81 8.08 2.18
N GLU A 302 -22.99 7.25 2.86
CA GLU A 302 -23.44 6.36 3.93
C GLU A 302 -23.91 7.13 5.20
N TYR A 303 -23.36 8.31 5.41
CA TYR A 303 -23.70 9.17 6.56
C TYR A 303 -24.40 10.46 6.15
N ASN A 304 -25.06 10.45 5.00
CA ASN A 304 -25.86 11.60 4.54
C ASN A 304 -26.79 12.07 5.66
N ASP A 305 -26.97 13.37 5.81
CA ASP A 305 -27.73 14.05 6.88
C ASP A 305 -27.18 13.89 8.32
N LYS A 306 -26.14 13.08 8.55
CA LYS A 306 -25.51 12.91 9.86
C LYS A 306 -24.17 13.66 9.98
N ILE A 307 -23.56 13.97 8.84
CA ILE A 307 -22.29 14.70 8.78
C ILE A 307 -22.38 15.84 7.74
N HIS A 308 -21.48 16.79 7.86
CA HIS A 308 -21.13 17.71 6.78
C HIS A 308 -19.78 17.32 6.18
N PHE A 309 -19.68 17.38 4.88
CA PHE A 309 -18.43 17.15 4.15
C PHE A 309 -18.01 18.46 3.49
N VAL A 310 -16.82 18.96 3.83
CA VAL A 310 -16.30 20.21 3.29
C VAL A 310 -14.99 19.94 2.56
N GLU A 311 -14.88 20.41 1.32
CA GLU A 311 -13.64 20.34 0.56
C GLU A 311 -12.96 21.72 0.58
N ILE A 312 -11.70 21.78 1.02
CA ILE A 312 -10.88 22.99 1.13
C ILE A 312 -9.68 22.86 0.18
N ASP A 313 -9.54 23.79 -0.74
CA ASP A 313 -8.35 23.96 -1.55
C ASP A 313 -7.32 24.77 -0.76
N ILE A 314 -6.18 24.14 -0.42
CA ILE A 314 -5.15 24.79 0.41
C ILE A 314 -4.43 25.95 -0.29
N ASP A 315 -4.54 26.07 -1.61
CA ASP A 315 -3.98 27.18 -2.37
C ASP A 315 -4.93 28.40 -2.39
N GLN A 316 -6.25 28.16 -2.30
CA GLN A 316 -7.28 29.19 -2.25
C GLN A 316 -7.57 29.67 -0.82
N ASP A 317 -7.72 28.71 0.11
CA ASP A 317 -8.04 28.96 1.52
C ASP A 317 -6.81 28.73 2.42
N ARG A 318 -5.69 29.38 2.10
CA ARG A 318 -4.38 29.16 2.72
C ARG A 318 -4.38 29.42 4.23
N ASP A 319 -5.07 30.44 4.69
CA ASP A 319 -5.22 30.77 6.11
C ASP A 319 -5.90 29.65 6.91
N ILE A 320 -6.87 28.96 6.31
CA ILE A 320 -7.55 27.82 6.93
C ILE A 320 -6.61 26.63 7.04
N ALA A 321 -5.87 26.32 5.98
CA ALA A 321 -4.93 25.21 5.96
C ALA A 321 -3.78 25.42 6.98
N GLU A 322 -3.25 26.63 7.10
CA GLU A 322 -2.22 27.00 8.08
C GLU A 322 -2.74 26.87 9.52
N ASN A 323 -3.92 27.42 9.81
CA ASN A 323 -4.55 27.32 11.14
C ASN A 323 -4.89 25.88 11.52
N ALA A 324 -5.24 25.04 10.54
CA ALA A 324 -5.49 23.62 10.72
C ALA A 324 -4.20 22.76 10.77
N GLN A 325 -3.03 23.38 10.65
CA GLN A 325 -1.71 22.73 10.62
C GLN A 325 -1.57 21.65 9.54
N VAL A 326 -2.21 21.86 8.39
CA VAL A 326 -2.16 20.94 7.26
C VAL A 326 -0.87 21.17 6.47
N VAL A 327 0.04 20.19 6.52
CA VAL A 327 1.35 20.23 5.86
C VAL A 327 1.39 19.51 4.52
N GLY A 328 0.30 18.86 4.10
CA GLY A 328 0.25 18.11 2.83
C GLY A 328 -1.15 17.59 2.48
N THR A 329 -1.34 17.28 1.20
CA THR A 329 -2.62 16.78 0.66
C THR A 329 -2.50 15.37 0.09
N PRO A 330 -3.56 14.52 0.22
CA PRO A 330 -4.79 14.79 0.95
C PRO A 330 -4.61 14.67 2.45
N THR A 331 -5.24 15.55 3.20
CA THR A 331 -5.46 15.41 4.64
C THR A 331 -6.97 15.48 4.89
N VAL A 332 -7.48 14.66 5.80
CA VAL A 332 -8.89 14.69 6.23
C VAL A 332 -8.93 14.87 7.73
N GLN A 333 -9.69 15.88 8.19
CA GLN A 333 -9.89 16.16 9.60
C GLN A 333 -11.38 16.07 9.96
N LEU A 334 -11.66 15.63 11.18
CA LEU A 334 -13.02 15.58 11.75
C LEU A 334 -13.13 16.56 12.89
N PHE A 335 -14.25 17.28 12.91
CA PHE A 335 -14.61 18.23 13.98
C PHE A 335 -16.06 17.99 14.42
N LYS A 336 -16.35 18.29 15.68
CA LYS A 336 -17.70 18.38 16.22
C LYS A 336 -17.72 19.32 17.40
N ASP A 337 -18.76 20.10 17.55
CA ASP A 337 -18.94 21.04 18.67
C ASP A 337 -17.73 21.98 18.88
N LYS A 338 -17.09 22.40 17.78
CA LYS A 338 -15.86 23.19 17.72
C LYS A 338 -14.59 22.48 18.23
N GLU A 339 -14.64 21.19 18.48
CA GLU A 339 -13.51 20.40 18.91
C GLU A 339 -12.93 19.57 17.75
N PHE A 340 -11.62 19.45 17.75
CA PHE A 340 -10.90 18.56 16.84
C PHE A 340 -11.01 17.11 17.33
N LEU A 341 -11.43 16.20 16.46
CA LEU A 341 -11.69 14.79 16.81
C LEU A 341 -10.65 13.82 16.27
N ALA A 342 -10.27 13.98 15.00
CA ALA A 342 -9.34 13.06 14.34
C ALA A 342 -8.71 13.67 13.10
N GLU A 343 -7.50 13.18 12.73
CA GLU A 343 -6.80 13.54 11.51
C GLU A 343 -6.33 12.27 10.76
N PHE A 344 -6.43 12.31 9.44
CA PHE A 344 -5.96 11.27 8.53
C PHE A 344 -5.08 11.90 7.45
N LYS A 345 -3.77 11.68 7.52
CA LYS A 345 -2.80 12.13 6.51
C LYS A 345 -2.64 11.06 5.42
N GLY A 346 -2.75 11.47 4.16
CA GLY A 346 -2.70 10.58 3.01
C GLY A 346 -3.97 9.71 2.85
N ILE A 347 -3.89 8.70 2.00
CA ILE A 347 -5.00 7.78 1.73
C ILE A 347 -5.09 6.75 2.85
N LYS A 348 -6.27 6.61 3.45
CA LYS A 348 -6.59 5.60 4.46
C LYS A 348 -7.71 4.68 3.96
N GLN A 349 -7.89 3.54 4.62
CA GLN A 349 -8.96 2.60 4.29
C GLN A 349 -10.34 3.16 4.69
N LYS A 350 -11.38 2.81 3.93
CA LYS A 350 -12.75 3.21 4.17
C LYS A 350 -13.25 2.93 5.60
N SER A 351 -12.84 1.77 6.15
CA SER A 351 -13.18 1.37 7.52
C SER A 351 -12.68 2.32 8.60
N GLN A 352 -11.54 2.97 8.38
CA GLN A 352 -10.96 3.90 9.36
C GLN A 352 -11.78 5.19 9.46
N TYR A 353 -12.27 5.70 8.33
CA TYR A 353 -13.16 6.87 8.33
C TYR A 353 -14.51 6.54 8.99
N ARG A 354 -15.11 5.38 8.66
CA ARG A 354 -16.35 4.92 9.29
C ARG A 354 -16.21 4.81 10.81
N GLN A 355 -15.19 4.12 11.29
CA GLN A 355 -14.94 3.93 12.72
C GLN A 355 -14.79 5.26 13.45
N ALA A 356 -14.11 6.23 12.83
CA ALA A 356 -13.95 7.56 13.41
C ALA A 356 -15.28 8.33 13.46
N ILE A 357 -16.11 8.24 12.42
CA ILE A 357 -17.43 8.88 12.42
C ILE A 357 -18.34 8.22 13.46
N GLU A 358 -18.46 6.89 13.45
CA GLU A 358 -19.33 6.12 14.35
C GLU A 358 -19.02 6.35 15.82
N ARG A 359 -17.76 6.59 16.15
CA ARG A 359 -17.31 6.87 17.52
C ARG A 359 -17.95 8.12 18.11
N TYR A 360 -18.33 9.09 17.27
CA TYR A 360 -18.83 10.41 17.71
C TYR A 360 -20.28 10.67 17.27
N LEU A 361 -20.91 9.73 16.56
CA LEU A 361 -22.34 9.78 16.33
C LEU A 361 -23.09 9.45 17.63
N PRO A 362 -24.22 10.13 17.92
CA PRO A 362 -25.05 9.79 19.06
C PRO A 362 -25.51 8.35 18.92
N THR A 363 -25.33 7.55 19.98
CA THR A 363 -25.85 6.19 20.07
C THR A 363 -27.39 6.28 20.01
N THR A 364 -27.99 5.79 18.94
CA THR A 364 -29.44 5.66 18.87
C THR A 364 -29.86 4.67 19.94
N VAL A 365 -30.52 5.15 20.99
CA VAL A 365 -31.16 4.34 22.03
C VAL A 365 -32.45 3.75 21.46
#